data_4e5a00a42ccb2c5a6e055387eb69c119
#
_entry.id   4e5a00a42ccb2c5a6e055387eb69c119
#
_cell.length_a   1.000
_cell.length_b   1.000
_cell.length_c   1.000
_cell.angle_alpha   90.00
_cell.angle_beta   90.00
_cell.angle_gamma   90.00
#
_symmetry.space_group_name_H-M   'P 1'
#
loop_
_entity.id
_entity.type
_entity.pdbx_description
1 polymer ?
#
loop_
_entity_poly.entity_id
_entity_poly.type
_entity_poly.pdbx_seq_one_letter_code
_entity_poly.pdbx_strand_id
1 'polypeptide(L)'
;SGLKRLILGSVTQRLMRTLSCPLLAVQGPEQGLIDPGTAGIRLKKILIGCDFSEDSVLALNYGLSLAQEFESEVHLVHVMEPPVYHDLLKPSEQTQDMALTDVLKEKLEGLVPGEARNWCSLQAEILRGQPYEELVAYAHVQDMDMIVLGVRGYGLVRSFLLGSTTDRVVRNTPCSVLTVSAQVHSPSERRT
;
A
#
# COMPACT_ATOMS: atom_id res chain seq x y z
N SER A 1 6.02 18.15 16.82
CA SER A 1 5.86 18.48 15.40
C SER A 1 4.60 17.78 14.91
N GLY A 2 3.54 18.58 14.64
CA GLY A 2 2.24 18.05 14.24
C GLY A 2 2.30 17.51 12.81
N LEU A 3 1.85 16.27 12.63
CA LEU A 3 1.53 15.70 11.32
C LEU A 3 0.55 16.66 10.63
N LYS A 4 1.00 17.36 9.60
CA LYS A 4 0.13 18.15 8.74
C LYS A 4 -0.72 17.15 7.96
N ARG A 5 -1.95 16.92 8.41
CA ARG A 5 -2.93 16.08 7.70
C ARG A 5 -3.16 16.66 6.31
N LEU A 6 -2.93 15.86 5.29
CA LEU A 6 -3.31 16.23 3.94
C LEU A 6 -4.84 16.36 3.91
N ILE A 7 -5.34 17.56 3.62
CA ILE A 7 -6.77 17.74 3.35
C ILE A 7 -7.00 17.18 1.94
N LEU A 8 -7.28 15.88 1.87
CA LEU A 8 -7.64 15.24 0.62
C LEU A 8 -8.98 15.82 0.16
N GLY A 9 -8.95 16.68 -0.87
CA GLY A 9 -10.15 17.30 -1.41
C GLY A 9 -11.09 16.26 -2.03
N SER A 10 -12.38 16.59 -2.06
CA SER A 10 -13.41 15.75 -2.69
C SER A 10 -13.11 15.40 -4.16
N VAL A 11 -12.37 16.26 -4.86
CA VAL A 11 -11.91 16.05 -6.24
C VAL A 11 -10.92 14.88 -6.30
N THR A 12 -9.90 14.87 -5.45
CA THR A 12 -8.89 13.79 -5.41
C THR A 12 -9.53 12.44 -5.07
N GLN A 13 -10.45 12.43 -4.09
CA GLN A 13 -11.22 11.21 -3.76
C GLN A 13 -12.05 10.71 -4.96
N ARG A 14 -12.68 11.63 -5.68
CA ARG A 14 -13.46 11.27 -6.87
C ARG A 14 -12.56 10.73 -7.95
N LEU A 15 -11.40 11.35 -8.20
CA LEU A 15 -10.42 10.87 -9.17
C LEU A 15 -9.92 9.46 -8.83
N MET A 16 -9.54 9.18 -7.59
CA MET A 16 -9.13 7.84 -7.15
C MET A 16 -10.17 6.75 -7.42
N ARG A 17 -11.46 7.11 -7.36
CA ARG A 17 -12.57 6.18 -7.60
C ARG A 17 -12.89 5.95 -9.07
N THR A 18 -12.63 6.94 -9.92
CA THR A 18 -13.13 6.97 -11.31
C THR A 18 -12.04 6.80 -12.35
N LEU A 19 -10.78 7.02 -12.00
CA LEU A 19 -9.67 6.85 -12.94
C LEU A 19 -9.28 5.38 -13.06
N SER A 20 -9.03 4.97 -14.29
CA SER A 20 -8.46 3.66 -14.65
C SER A 20 -6.93 3.71 -14.78
N CYS A 21 -6.31 4.84 -14.45
CA CYS A 21 -4.86 4.98 -14.43
C CYS A 21 -4.36 5.16 -12.98
N PRO A 22 -3.11 4.79 -12.68
CA PRO A 22 -2.50 5.07 -11.40
C PRO A 22 -2.57 6.55 -11.05
N LEU A 23 -2.79 6.86 -9.75
CA LEU A 23 -2.84 8.21 -9.24
C LEU A 23 -1.79 8.39 -8.14
N LEU A 24 -0.88 9.33 -8.35
CA LEU A 24 0.14 9.69 -7.38
C LEU A 24 -0.30 10.93 -6.58
N ALA A 25 -0.50 10.76 -5.28
CA ALA A 25 -0.69 11.84 -4.33
C ALA A 25 0.68 12.22 -3.75
N VAL A 26 1.18 13.40 -4.13
CA VAL A 26 2.51 13.88 -3.71
C VAL A 26 2.39 14.70 -2.43
N GLN A 27 3.22 14.38 -1.44
CA GLN A 27 3.40 15.18 -0.24
C GLN A 27 4.25 16.42 -0.53
N GLY A 28 4.10 17.47 0.28
CA GLY A 28 4.81 18.75 0.10
C GLY A 28 6.34 18.64 0.17
N PRO A 29 7.07 19.73 -0.11
CA PRO A 29 8.50 19.73 -0.43
C PRO A 29 9.44 19.23 0.68
N GLU A 30 9.00 19.20 1.94
CA GLU A 30 9.84 18.74 3.05
C GLU A 30 9.93 17.21 3.17
N GLN A 31 9.04 16.47 2.51
CA GLN A 31 8.93 15.00 2.54
C GLN A 31 8.61 14.45 1.14
N GLY A 32 8.85 15.24 0.12
CA GLY A 32 8.50 14.93 -1.27
C GLY A 32 9.53 14.05 -1.95
N LEU A 33 9.11 13.44 -3.04
CA LEU A 33 9.95 12.65 -3.95
C LEU A 33 11.02 13.48 -4.68
N ILE A 34 11.08 14.78 -4.47
CA ILE A 34 12.01 15.69 -5.16
C ILE A 34 13.17 15.97 -4.22
N ASP A 35 14.38 15.67 -4.66
CA ASP A 35 15.60 16.07 -3.98
C ASP A 35 15.85 17.59 -4.20
N PRO A 36 15.82 18.41 -3.14
CA PRO A 36 16.02 19.86 -3.29
C PRO A 36 17.39 20.24 -3.84
N GLY A 37 18.39 19.37 -3.67
CA GLY A 37 19.78 19.64 -4.10
C GLY A 37 20.06 19.33 -5.55
N THR A 38 19.36 18.37 -6.13
CA THR A 38 19.61 17.89 -7.50
C THR A 38 18.45 18.10 -8.46
N ALA A 39 17.30 18.56 -7.97
CA ALA A 39 16.01 18.58 -8.69
C ALA A 39 15.62 17.20 -9.28
N GLY A 40 16.25 16.14 -8.81
CA GLY A 40 15.99 14.75 -9.20
C GLY A 40 14.90 14.11 -8.34
N ILE A 41 14.40 12.97 -8.80
CA ILE A 41 13.47 12.15 -8.01
C ILE A 41 14.31 11.32 -7.02
N ARG A 42 13.98 11.43 -5.74
CA ARG A 42 14.51 10.59 -4.68
C ARG A 42 13.45 9.55 -4.31
N LEU A 43 13.68 8.30 -4.68
CA LEU A 43 12.82 7.17 -4.34
C LEU A 43 13.71 6.01 -3.92
N LYS A 44 14.06 5.93 -2.64
CA LYS A 44 14.98 4.93 -2.09
C LYS A 44 14.26 3.77 -1.43
N LYS A 45 13.09 4.03 -0.84
CA LYS A 45 12.33 3.03 -0.10
C LYS A 45 10.85 3.08 -0.48
N ILE A 46 10.33 1.95 -0.92
CA ILE A 46 8.93 1.79 -1.34
C ILE A 46 8.25 0.80 -0.41
N LEU A 47 7.17 1.23 0.25
CA LEU A 47 6.26 0.36 1.00
C LEU A 47 5.10 -0.05 0.09
N ILE A 48 4.88 -1.35 -0.05
CA ILE A 48 3.76 -1.90 -0.82
C ILE A 48 2.82 -2.62 0.16
N GLY A 49 1.60 -2.11 0.30
CA GLY A 49 0.56 -2.77 1.09
C GLY A 49 -0.18 -3.83 0.26
N CYS A 50 -0.22 -5.07 0.75
CA CYS A 50 -0.84 -6.20 0.07
C CYS A 50 -1.89 -6.87 0.95
N ASP A 51 -3.12 -6.97 0.46
CA ASP A 51 -4.22 -7.72 1.06
C ASP A 51 -4.64 -8.93 0.21
N PHE A 52 -3.81 -9.32 -0.75
CA PHE A 52 -4.03 -10.40 -1.72
C PHE A 52 -5.17 -10.15 -2.71
N SER A 53 -5.73 -8.96 -2.78
CA SER A 53 -6.70 -8.56 -3.82
C SER A 53 -6.02 -8.33 -5.17
N GLU A 54 -6.81 -8.33 -6.25
CA GLU A 54 -6.30 -8.03 -7.61
C GLU A 54 -5.64 -6.65 -7.68
N ASP A 55 -6.24 -5.63 -7.04
CA ASP A 55 -5.69 -4.28 -7.01
C ASP A 55 -4.35 -4.23 -6.23
N SER A 56 -4.20 -5.01 -5.14
CA SER A 56 -2.95 -5.04 -4.37
C SER A 56 -1.84 -5.83 -5.10
N VAL A 57 -2.18 -6.88 -5.84
CA VAL A 57 -1.22 -7.58 -6.70
C VAL A 57 -0.77 -6.67 -7.86
N LEU A 58 -1.68 -5.89 -8.44
CA LEU A 58 -1.32 -4.90 -9.44
C LEU A 58 -0.42 -3.81 -8.84
N ALA A 59 -0.71 -3.35 -7.61
CA ALA A 59 0.11 -2.40 -6.88
C ALA A 59 1.54 -2.94 -6.64
N LEU A 60 1.68 -4.24 -6.33
CA LEU A 60 2.99 -4.89 -6.24
C LEU A 60 3.76 -4.78 -7.55
N ASN A 61 3.14 -5.07 -8.69
CA ASN A 61 3.80 -4.99 -9.99
C ASN A 61 4.28 -3.56 -10.32
N TYR A 62 3.46 -2.54 -10.02
CA TYR A 62 3.86 -1.13 -10.18
C TYR A 62 5.00 -0.75 -9.24
N GLY A 63 4.92 -1.17 -7.96
CA GLY A 63 5.97 -0.92 -6.98
C GLY A 63 7.29 -1.55 -7.36
N LEU A 64 7.30 -2.79 -7.86
CA LEU A 64 8.49 -3.47 -8.36
C LEU A 64 9.07 -2.78 -9.60
N SER A 65 8.23 -2.33 -10.54
CA SER A 65 8.70 -1.58 -11.71
C SER A 65 9.37 -0.26 -11.32
N LEU A 66 8.81 0.46 -10.34
CA LEU A 66 9.44 1.67 -9.79
C LEU A 66 10.74 1.34 -9.06
N ALA A 67 10.76 0.26 -8.28
CA ALA A 67 11.96 -0.15 -7.57
C ALA A 67 13.11 -0.51 -8.53
N GLN A 68 12.80 -1.12 -9.65
CA GLN A 68 13.79 -1.41 -10.70
C GLN A 68 14.35 -0.14 -11.34
N GLU A 69 13.50 0.85 -11.64
CA GLU A 69 13.91 2.10 -12.29
C GLU A 69 14.74 2.98 -11.36
N PHE A 70 14.40 3.02 -10.05
CA PHE A 70 15.04 3.91 -9.09
C PHE A 70 16.01 3.21 -8.14
N GLU A 71 16.28 1.93 -8.35
CA GLU A 71 17.14 1.08 -7.48
C GLU A 71 16.69 1.17 -6.00
N SER A 72 15.36 1.07 -5.78
CA SER A 72 14.76 1.23 -4.46
C SER A 72 14.72 -0.07 -3.67
N GLU A 73 14.80 0.03 -2.34
CA GLU A 73 14.43 -1.04 -1.42
C GLU A 73 12.91 -1.18 -1.36
N VAL A 74 12.40 -2.41 -1.38
CA VAL A 74 10.96 -2.71 -1.33
C VAL A 74 10.60 -3.38 -0.02
N HIS A 75 9.61 -2.82 0.68
CA HIS A 75 8.97 -3.44 1.83
C HIS A 75 7.55 -3.86 1.44
N LEU A 76 7.34 -5.16 1.30
CA LEU A 76 6.03 -5.74 0.99
C LEU A 76 5.35 -6.14 2.29
N VAL A 77 4.25 -5.47 2.63
CA VAL A 77 3.61 -5.58 3.94
C VAL A 77 2.17 -6.08 3.81
N HIS A 78 1.84 -7.12 4.55
CA HIS A 78 0.47 -7.53 4.82
C HIS A 78 0.12 -7.24 6.28
N VAL A 79 -1.07 -6.72 6.55
CA VAL A 79 -1.55 -6.46 7.91
C VAL A 79 -2.70 -7.40 8.24
N MET A 80 -2.49 -8.24 9.25
CA MET A 80 -3.53 -9.09 9.82
C MET A 80 -4.38 -8.27 10.78
N GLU A 81 -5.66 -8.14 10.48
CA GLU A 81 -6.61 -7.57 11.43
C GLU A 81 -6.89 -8.58 12.54
N PRO A 82 -6.72 -8.21 13.83
CA PRO A 82 -7.10 -9.09 14.92
C PRO A 82 -8.62 -9.32 14.89
N PRO A 83 -9.10 -10.55 15.12
CA PRO A 83 -10.53 -10.80 15.28
C PRO A 83 -11.06 -9.95 16.44
N VAL A 84 -12.28 -9.43 16.30
CA VAL A 84 -12.94 -8.52 17.28
C VAL A 84 -12.96 -9.06 18.71
N TYR A 85 -12.74 -10.37 18.88
CA TYR A 85 -12.76 -11.09 20.16
C TYR A 85 -11.39 -11.65 20.57
N HIS A 86 -10.28 -11.11 20.04
CA HIS A 86 -8.93 -11.60 20.33
C HIS A 86 -8.63 -11.66 21.84
N ASP A 87 -9.12 -10.72 22.63
CA ASP A 87 -8.92 -10.68 24.09
C ASP A 87 -9.66 -11.82 24.84
N LEU A 88 -10.54 -12.54 24.17
CA LEU A 88 -11.29 -13.69 24.73
C LEU A 88 -10.68 -15.03 24.30
N LEU A 89 -9.63 -15.03 23.46
CA LEU A 89 -9.00 -16.22 22.93
C LEU A 89 -8.10 -16.88 23.98
N LYS A 90 -8.09 -18.21 23.97
CA LYS A 90 -7.26 -19.03 24.90
C LYS A 90 -5.80 -19.04 24.49
N PRO A 91 -4.84 -19.25 25.42
CA PRO A 91 -3.40 -19.35 25.10
C PRO A 91 -3.00 -20.37 24.02
N SER A 92 -3.84 -21.42 23.81
CA SER A 92 -3.63 -22.43 22.75
C SER A 92 -3.75 -21.86 21.32
N GLU A 93 -4.34 -20.69 21.16
CA GLU A 93 -4.55 -20.04 19.85
C GLU A 93 -3.33 -19.22 19.42
N GLN A 94 -2.43 -18.87 20.35
CA GLN A 94 -1.17 -18.18 20.03
C GLN A 94 -0.24 -19.02 19.14
N THR A 95 -0.25 -20.35 19.32
CA THR A 95 0.55 -21.26 18.47
C THR A 95 -0.03 -21.35 17.05
N GLN A 96 -1.37 -21.28 16.90
CA GLN A 96 -2.03 -21.22 15.60
C GLN A 96 -1.78 -19.88 14.90
N ASP A 97 -1.69 -18.82 15.66
CA ASP A 97 -1.37 -17.46 15.16
C ASP A 97 0.04 -17.37 14.59
N MET A 98 1.03 -18.01 15.19
CA MET A 98 2.40 -18.08 14.66
C MET A 98 2.45 -18.86 13.34
N ALA A 99 1.80 -20.05 13.30
CA ALA A 99 1.71 -20.83 12.08
C ALA A 99 1.00 -20.09 10.94
N LEU A 100 -0.04 -19.32 11.25
CA LEU A 100 -0.74 -18.48 10.28
C LEU A 100 0.16 -17.35 9.76
N THR A 101 0.95 -16.73 10.62
CA THR A 101 1.91 -15.67 10.22
C THR A 101 2.92 -16.21 9.22
N ASP A 102 3.47 -17.42 9.48
CA ASP A 102 4.45 -18.05 8.57
C ASP A 102 3.83 -18.38 7.21
N VAL A 103 2.61 -18.95 7.21
CA VAL A 103 1.87 -19.24 5.98
C VAL A 103 1.57 -17.98 5.17
N LEU A 104 1.17 -16.89 5.83
CA LEU A 104 0.91 -15.62 5.16
C LEU A 104 2.19 -14.98 4.62
N LYS A 105 3.30 -15.10 5.35
CA LYS A 105 4.60 -14.61 4.90
C LYS A 105 5.07 -15.37 3.66
N GLU A 106 4.99 -16.69 3.67
CA GLU A 106 5.32 -17.52 2.51
C GLU A 106 4.43 -17.17 1.29
N LYS A 107 3.12 -17.00 1.53
CA LYS A 107 2.19 -16.57 0.48
C LYS A 107 2.55 -15.19 -0.07
N LEU A 108 2.91 -14.24 0.80
CA LEU A 108 3.30 -12.88 0.42
C LEU A 108 4.58 -12.89 -0.41
N GLU A 109 5.59 -13.64 0.04
CA GLU A 109 6.85 -13.82 -0.69
C GLU A 109 6.65 -14.54 -2.03
N GLY A 110 5.70 -15.45 -2.12
CA GLY A 110 5.33 -16.17 -3.34
C GLY A 110 4.70 -15.30 -4.42
N LEU A 111 4.20 -14.10 -4.09
CA LEU A 111 3.71 -13.13 -5.08
C LEU A 111 4.84 -12.43 -5.83
N VAL A 112 6.06 -12.43 -5.28
CA VAL A 112 7.20 -11.71 -5.84
C VAL A 112 7.86 -12.57 -6.92
N PRO A 113 7.98 -12.08 -8.17
CA PRO A 113 8.72 -12.79 -9.21
C PRO A 113 10.16 -13.09 -8.77
N GLY A 114 10.64 -14.33 -9.02
CA GLY A 114 11.97 -14.75 -8.58
C GLY A 114 13.10 -13.85 -9.10
N GLU A 115 12.96 -13.33 -10.30
CA GLU A 115 13.90 -12.38 -10.91
C GLU A 115 13.96 -11.02 -10.20
N ALA A 116 12.89 -10.58 -9.53
CA ALA A 116 12.88 -9.32 -8.78
C ALA A 116 13.94 -9.30 -7.65
N ARG A 117 14.22 -10.45 -7.06
CA ARG A 117 15.24 -10.61 -6.01
C ARG A 117 16.67 -10.39 -6.50
N ASN A 118 16.91 -10.40 -7.81
CA ASN A 118 18.23 -10.19 -8.40
C ASN A 118 18.60 -8.71 -8.51
N TRP A 119 17.61 -7.81 -8.51
CA TRP A 119 17.82 -6.39 -8.79
C TRP A 119 17.20 -5.44 -7.73
N CYS A 120 16.40 -5.93 -6.78
CA CYS A 120 15.97 -5.12 -5.66
C CYS A 120 16.14 -5.84 -4.31
N SER A 121 16.45 -5.07 -3.26
CA SER A 121 16.33 -5.53 -1.90
C SER A 121 14.85 -5.58 -1.52
N LEU A 122 14.34 -6.76 -1.15
CA LEU A 122 12.94 -6.96 -0.81
C LEU A 122 12.82 -7.57 0.58
N GLN A 123 12.01 -6.93 1.42
CA GLN A 123 11.62 -7.40 2.75
C GLN A 123 10.11 -7.67 2.75
N ALA A 124 9.70 -8.87 3.19
CA ALA A 124 8.29 -9.22 3.35
C ALA A 124 7.95 -9.28 4.84
N GLU A 125 6.93 -8.52 5.25
CA GLU A 125 6.55 -8.38 6.65
C GLU A 125 5.06 -8.62 6.87
N ILE A 126 4.74 -9.29 7.97
CA ILE A 126 3.37 -9.47 8.44
C ILE A 126 3.20 -8.66 9.72
N LEU A 127 2.39 -7.63 9.67
CA LEU A 127 2.03 -6.79 10.81
C LEU A 127 0.68 -7.22 11.39
N ARG A 128 0.36 -6.76 12.59
CA ARG A 128 -0.92 -7.04 13.27
C ARG A 128 -1.51 -5.73 13.78
N GLY A 129 -2.76 -5.47 13.41
CA GLY A 129 -3.46 -4.26 13.83
C GLY A 129 -4.46 -3.75 12.81
N GLN A 130 -4.77 -2.49 12.89
CA GLN A 130 -5.60 -1.82 11.90
C GLN A 130 -4.76 -1.48 10.67
N PRO A 131 -5.12 -1.95 9.45
CA PRO A 131 -4.25 -1.85 8.29
C PRO A 131 -3.72 -0.44 8.01
N TYR A 132 -4.57 0.60 8.11
CA TYR A 132 -4.11 1.96 7.84
C TYR A 132 -3.14 2.49 8.91
N GLU A 133 -3.36 2.12 10.19
CA GLU A 133 -2.50 2.56 11.31
C GLU A 133 -1.12 1.93 11.20
N GLU A 134 -1.08 0.63 10.96
CA GLU A 134 0.16 -0.12 10.85
C GLU A 134 0.97 0.33 9.63
N LEU A 135 0.34 0.52 8.47
CA LEU A 135 1.04 0.98 7.26
C LEU A 135 1.59 2.40 7.44
N VAL A 136 0.83 3.33 8.06
CA VAL A 136 1.30 4.70 8.31
C VAL A 136 2.42 4.72 9.35
N ALA A 137 2.29 3.95 10.43
CA ALA A 137 3.32 3.82 11.46
C ALA A 137 4.61 3.22 10.89
N TYR A 138 4.48 2.16 10.10
CA TYR A 138 5.61 1.50 9.43
C TYR A 138 6.32 2.45 8.49
N ALA A 139 5.57 3.18 7.66
CA ALA A 139 6.12 4.16 6.73
C ALA A 139 6.91 5.25 7.46
N HIS A 140 6.43 5.69 8.62
CA HIS A 140 7.12 6.70 9.43
C HIS A 140 8.38 6.15 10.10
N VAL A 141 8.31 4.95 10.70
CA VAL A 141 9.43 4.33 11.42
C VAL A 141 10.58 3.94 10.49
N GLN A 142 10.24 3.47 9.28
CA GLN A 142 11.21 3.02 8.29
C GLN A 142 11.66 4.11 7.31
N ASP A 143 11.16 5.36 7.47
CA ASP A 143 11.44 6.48 6.57
C ASP A 143 11.15 6.15 5.11
N MET A 144 9.92 5.67 4.82
CA MET A 144 9.51 5.33 3.46
C MET A 144 9.29 6.58 2.62
N ASP A 145 9.77 6.56 1.38
CA ASP A 145 9.60 7.66 0.42
C ASP A 145 8.23 7.59 -0.27
N MET A 146 7.70 6.37 -0.45
CA MET A 146 6.41 6.13 -1.11
C MET A 146 5.69 4.94 -0.53
N ILE A 147 4.35 5.04 -0.46
CA ILE A 147 3.47 3.88 -0.26
C ILE A 147 2.74 3.59 -1.57
N VAL A 148 2.67 2.32 -1.96
CA VAL A 148 1.91 1.84 -3.14
C VAL A 148 0.77 0.95 -2.66
N LEU A 149 -0.46 1.28 -3.05
CA LEU A 149 -1.67 0.58 -2.60
C LEU A 149 -2.64 0.30 -3.75
N GLY A 150 -3.38 -0.78 -3.63
CA GLY A 150 -4.60 -0.99 -4.41
C GLY A 150 -5.70 0.00 -4.00
N VAL A 151 -6.52 0.42 -4.96
CA VAL A 151 -7.67 1.31 -4.68
C VAL A 151 -8.74 0.58 -3.89
N ARG A 152 -8.90 -0.74 -4.11
CA ARG A 152 -9.89 -1.60 -3.45
C ARG A 152 -9.21 -2.79 -2.83
N GLY A 153 -9.73 -3.21 -1.69
CA GLY A 153 -9.26 -4.38 -0.95
C GLY A 153 -10.16 -5.60 -1.13
N TYR A 154 -9.75 -6.67 -0.49
CA TYR A 154 -10.45 -7.96 -0.43
C TYR A 154 -11.83 -7.75 0.22
N GLY A 155 -12.89 -8.02 -0.51
CA GLY A 155 -14.28 -7.90 -0.01
C GLY A 155 -15.10 -6.77 -0.64
N LEU A 156 -14.51 -5.84 -1.37
CA LEU A 156 -15.24 -4.81 -2.12
C LEU A 156 -15.50 -5.24 -3.56
N VAL A 157 -16.40 -6.24 -3.73
CA VAL A 157 -16.83 -6.70 -5.05
C VAL A 157 -17.70 -5.61 -5.70
N ARG A 158 -17.20 -5.01 -6.80
CA ARG A 158 -17.95 -4.11 -7.72
C ARG A 158 -18.52 -2.81 -7.15
N SER A 159 -18.03 -2.30 -6.00
CA SER A 159 -18.48 -0.97 -5.57
C SER A 159 -17.51 0.12 -6.08
N PHE A 160 -18.07 1.26 -6.50
CA PHE A 160 -17.32 2.48 -6.84
C PHE A 160 -16.71 3.15 -5.59
N LEU A 161 -16.51 2.40 -4.50
CA LEU A 161 -16.01 2.93 -3.24
C LEU A 161 -14.50 2.75 -3.16
N LEU A 162 -13.81 3.80 -2.75
CA LEU A 162 -12.42 3.76 -2.35
C LEU A 162 -12.29 2.88 -1.11
N GLY A 163 -11.31 2.00 -1.07
CA GLY A 163 -11.03 1.16 0.11
C GLY A 163 -10.78 2.04 1.35
N SER A 164 -11.33 1.62 2.49
CA SER A 164 -11.21 2.38 3.74
C SER A 164 -9.75 2.57 4.17
N THR A 165 -8.91 1.56 3.96
CA THR A 165 -7.47 1.60 4.23
C THR A 165 -6.79 2.64 3.35
N THR A 166 -7.00 2.59 2.04
CA THR A 166 -6.38 3.49 1.07
C THR A 166 -6.77 4.95 1.32
N ASP A 167 -8.07 5.24 1.57
CA ASP A 167 -8.53 6.59 1.91
C ASP A 167 -7.86 7.13 3.17
N ARG A 168 -7.75 6.30 4.22
CA ARG A 168 -7.11 6.71 5.48
C ARG A 168 -5.59 6.88 5.35
N VAL A 169 -4.91 5.98 4.64
CA VAL A 169 -3.47 6.07 4.40
C VAL A 169 -3.14 7.36 3.66
N VAL A 170 -3.80 7.66 2.54
CA VAL A 170 -3.54 8.89 1.76
C VAL A 170 -3.69 10.15 2.60
N ARG A 171 -4.59 10.17 3.58
CA ARG A 171 -4.82 11.33 4.46
C ARG A 171 -3.80 11.50 5.57
N ASN A 172 -3.20 10.40 6.04
CA ASN A 172 -2.45 10.39 7.31
C ASN A 172 -0.99 9.99 7.14
N THR A 173 -0.56 9.60 5.93
CA THR A 173 0.82 9.17 5.70
C THR A 173 1.82 10.34 5.72
N PRO A 174 3.07 10.11 6.12
CA PRO A 174 4.14 11.11 6.03
C PRO A 174 4.75 11.23 4.62
N CYS A 175 4.50 10.28 3.71
CA CYS A 175 5.13 10.20 2.40
C CYS A 175 4.12 10.20 1.25
N SER A 176 4.60 10.22 0.01
CA SER A 176 3.75 10.17 -1.19
C SER A 176 3.04 8.82 -1.32
N VAL A 177 1.85 8.80 -1.93
CA VAL A 177 1.06 7.58 -2.13
C VAL A 177 0.72 7.40 -3.59
N LEU A 178 1.09 6.25 -4.15
CA LEU A 178 0.64 5.77 -5.45
C LEU A 178 -0.55 4.82 -5.25
N THR A 179 -1.68 5.11 -5.86
CA THR A 179 -2.85 4.23 -5.85
C THR A 179 -3.09 3.62 -7.22
N VAL A 180 -3.40 2.32 -7.25
CA VAL A 180 -3.53 1.54 -8.48
C VAL A 180 -4.86 0.77 -8.48
N SER A 181 -5.55 0.74 -9.62
CA SER A 181 -6.81 0.01 -9.78
C SER A 181 -6.75 -0.94 -10.97
N ALA A 182 -7.13 -2.19 -10.76
CA ALA A 182 -7.22 -3.20 -11.82
C ALA A 182 -8.43 -3.01 -12.75
N GLN A 183 -9.42 -2.18 -12.39
CA GLN A 183 -10.57 -1.95 -13.28
C GLN A 183 -10.22 -1.04 -14.46
N VAL A 184 -10.21 -1.64 -15.63
CA VAL A 184 -10.37 -0.89 -16.88
C VAL A 184 -11.86 -0.54 -17.00
N HIS A 185 -12.23 0.73 -16.89
CA HIS A 185 -13.57 1.18 -17.22
C HIS A 185 -13.78 0.96 -18.72
N SER A 186 -14.57 -0.06 -19.06
CA SER A 186 -15.06 -0.21 -20.45
C SER A 186 -15.83 1.06 -20.83
N PRO A 187 -15.54 1.68 -21.99
CA PRO A 187 -16.21 2.92 -22.44
C PRO A 187 -17.72 2.81 -22.64
N SER A 188 -18.29 1.60 -22.54
CA SER A 188 -19.69 1.29 -22.88
C SER A 188 -20.73 1.72 -21.85
N GLU A 189 -20.37 2.17 -20.64
CA GLU A 189 -21.34 2.56 -19.62
C GLU A 189 -21.60 4.07 -19.50
N ARG A 190 -21.12 4.88 -20.44
CA ARG A 190 -21.38 6.34 -20.47
C ARG A 190 -22.51 6.74 -21.42
N ARG A 191 -23.56 5.93 -21.53
CA ARG A 191 -24.79 6.33 -22.24
C ARG A 191 -26.01 5.81 -21.50
N THR A 192 -26.52 6.60 -20.59
CA THR A 192 -27.94 6.89 -20.39
C THR A 192 -28.07 8.05 -19.41
#